data_a8f9622b8ac74b3c236fbf8d4095db1f
#
_entry.id   a8f9622b8ac74b3c236fbf8d4095db1f
#
_cell.length_a   1.000
_cell.length_b   1.000
_cell.length_c   1.000
_cell.angle_alpha   90.00
_cell.angle_beta   90.00
_cell.angle_gamma   90.00
#
_symmetry.space_group_name_H-M   'P 1'
#
loop_
_entity.id
_entity.type
_entity.pdbx_description
1 polymer ?
#
loop_
_entity_poly.entity_id
_entity_poly.type
_entity_poly.pdbx_seq_one_letter_code
_entity_poly.pdbx_strand_id
1 'polypeptide(L)'
;MISINIEKKLKAYHGQQVLHIDKQFVTGCVTKIYGPSGSGKTTFLKIIAGLINPDKGVIKADSETWFNSETKINLSTQKRNIGFVFQQYALFPNMTVRQHLEYATADEKWINRLLLLGKLETLQTHKPDYLSGGQQQRLAILRALAIKPWLLLMDEPFSALDAKMKTELIAALKGLLEELNITTIIVSHNPQELDGWADDEMAFE
;
A
#
# COMPACT_ATOMS: atom_id res chain seq x y z
N MET A 1 8.63 10.99 -9.59
CA MET A 1 7.50 11.81 -9.07
C MET A 1 6.19 11.28 -9.62
N ILE A 2 5.15 11.16 -8.78
CA ILE A 2 3.82 10.75 -9.23
C ILE A 2 2.92 12.00 -9.20
N SER A 3 2.31 12.34 -10.34
CA SER A 3 1.37 13.46 -10.48
C SER A 3 -0.03 12.90 -10.74
N ILE A 4 -0.99 13.32 -9.93
CA ILE A 4 -2.37 12.85 -9.96
C ILE A 4 -3.30 14.06 -10.00
N ASN A 5 -4.10 14.15 -11.06
CA ASN A 5 -5.20 15.12 -11.17
C ASN A 5 -6.41 14.35 -11.71
N ILE A 6 -7.34 14.02 -10.82
CA ILE A 6 -8.46 13.13 -11.14
C ILE A 6 -9.77 13.55 -10.48
N GLU A 7 -10.86 13.11 -11.11
CA GLU A 7 -12.20 13.13 -10.51
C GLU A 7 -12.77 11.71 -10.46
N LYS A 8 -13.41 11.38 -9.34
CA LYS A 8 -14.12 10.10 -9.14
C LYS A 8 -15.42 10.31 -8.41
N LYS A 9 -16.53 9.88 -9.01
CA LYS A 9 -17.83 9.81 -8.34
C LYS A 9 -17.83 8.62 -7.39
N LEU A 10 -18.07 8.90 -6.11
CA LEU A 10 -18.24 7.91 -5.07
C LEU A 10 -19.72 7.68 -4.79
N LYS A 11 -20.11 6.43 -4.54
CA LYS A 11 -21.43 6.11 -4.02
C LYS A 11 -21.40 6.40 -2.51
N ALA A 12 -22.05 7.45 -2.06
CA ALA A 12 -22.21 7.78 -0.65
C ALA A 12 -23.63 7.46 -0.18
N TYR A 13 -23.81 7.26 1.14
CA TYR A 13 -25.11 6.93 1.73
C TYR A 13 -26.17 8.04 1.54
N HIS A 14 -25.73 9.30 1.39
CA HIS A 14 -26.58 10.49 1.23
C HIS A 14 -26.42 11.18 -0.15
N GLY A 15 -26.17 10.42 -1.22
CA GLY A 15 -26.06 10.99 -2.56
C GLY A 15 -24.75 10.67 -3.27
N GLN A 16 -24.43 11.44 -4.31
CA GLN A 16 -23.17 11.33 -5.05
C GLN A 16 -22.15 12.31 -4.45
N GLN A 17 -21.05 11.80 -3.96
CA GLN A 17 -19.86 12.59 -3.60
C GLN A 17 -18.87 12.52 -4.76
N VAL A 18 -18.22 13.61 -5.09
CA VAL A 18 -17.13 13.63 -6.08
C VAL A 18 -15.81 13.78 -5.34
N LEU A 19 -14.97 12.78 -5.46
CA LEU A 19 -13.60 12.85 -5.02
C LEU A 19 -12.81 13.60 -6.09
N HIS A 20 -12.25 14.76 -5.73
CA HIS A 20 -11.38 15.55 -6.58
C HIS A 20 -9.98 15.58 -5.95
N ILE A 21 -8.98 15.12 -6.65
CA ILE A 21 -7.59 15.04 -6.18
C ILE A 21 -6.67 15.73 -7.19
N ASP A 22 -5.92 16.68 -6.70
CA ASP A 22 -4.77 17.28 -7.39
C ASP A 22 -3.57 17.25 -6.44
N LYS A 23 -2.66 16.29 -6.63
CA LYS A 23 -1.52 16.07 -5.72
C LYS A 23 -0.32 15.51 -6.47
N GLN A 24 0.85 15.90 -6.01
CA GLN A 24 2.13 15.32 -6.44
C GLN A 24 2.77 14.57 -5.26
N PHE A 25 3.33 13.39 -5.55
CA PHE A 25 4.07 12.57 -4.58
C PHE A 25 5.53 12.50 -5.01
N VAL A 26 6.42 12.83 -4.07
CA VAL A 26 7.86 12.82 -4.31
C VAL A 26 8.39 11.38 -4.26
N THR A 27 9.25 11.01 -5.20
CA THR A 27 9.87 9.68 -5.24
C THR A 27 10.76 9.47 -4.02
N GLY A 28 10.68 8.28 -3.42
CA GLY A 28 11.46 7.89 -2.24
C GLY A 28 10.91 8.45 -0.92
N CYS A 29 9.86 9.28 -0.94
CA CYS A 29 9.22 9.83 0.25
C CYS A 29 8.05 8.98 0.73
N VAL A 30 7.77 9.09 2.02
CA VAL A 30 6.59 8.53 2.68
C VAL A 30 5.52 9.59 2.84
N THR A 31 4.37 9.42 2.20
CA THR A 31 3.20 10.31 2.36
C THR A 31 2.13 9.63 3.20
N LYS A 32 1.73 10.27 4.29
CA LYS A 32 0.60 9.86 5.12
C LYS A 32 -0.71 10.47 4.59
N ILE A 33 -1.74 9.62 4.45
CA ILE A 33 -3.10 10.04 4.11
C ILE A 33 -4.01 9.73 5.29
N TYR A 34 -4.77 10.73 5.75
CA TYR A 34 -5.71 10.57 6.86
C TYR A 34 -7.03 11.29 6.58
N GLY A 35 -8.05 11.00 7.37
CA GLY A 35 -9.39 11.60 7.24
C GLY A 35 -10.50 10.65 7.70
N PRO A 36 -11.77 11.09 7.70
CA PRO A 36 -12.89 10.30 8.21
C PRO A 36 -13.11 9.01 7.40
N SER A 37 -13.78 8.04 8.02
CA SER A 37 -14.22 6.83 7.32
C SER A 37 -15.18 7.20 6.19
N GLY A 38 -15.04 6.54 5.04
CA GLY A 38 -15.89 6.80 3.88
C GLY A 38 -15.45 7.98 3.00
N SER A 39 -14.43 8.77 3.37
CA SER A 39 -13.95 9.90 2.56
C SER A 39 -13.28 9.51 1.22
N GLY A 40 -13.11 8.21 0.94
CA GLY A 40 -12.57 7.76 -0.35
C GLY A 40 -11.09 7.39 -0.35
N LYS A 41 -10.40 7.37 0.80
CA LYS A 41 -8.95 7.05 0.91
C LYS A 41 -8.58 5.70 0.27
N THR A 42 -9.28 4.63 0.64
CA THR A 42 -9.11 3.30 0.03
C THR A 42 -9.37 3.32 -1.48
N THR A 43 -10.41 4.06 -1.93
CA THR A 43 -10.71 4.21 -3.35
C THR A 43 -9.58 4.93 -4.07
N PHE A 44 -9.00 5.94 -3.47
CA PHE A 44 -7.86 6.67 -4.01
C PHE A 44 -6.63 5.77 -4.18
N LEU A 45 -6.26 4.99 -3.15
CA LEU A 45 -5.16 4.01 -3.29
C LEU A 45 -5.45 3.00 -4.42
N LYS A 46 -6.67 2.50 -4.51
CA LYS A 46 -7.07 1.58 -5.59
C LYS A 46 -7.02 2.22 -6.98
N ILE A 47 -7.26 3.52 -7.09
CA ILE A 47 -7.12 4.27 -8.34
C ILE A 47 -5.64 4.36 -8.74
N ILE A 48 -4.75 4.71 -7.81
CA ILE A 48 -3.30 4.73 -8.06
C ILE A 48 -2.82 3.34 -8.51
N ALA A 49 -3.33 2.30 -7.87
CA ALA A 49 -3.01 0.91 -8.22
C ALA A 49 -3.55 0.46 -9.59
N GLY A 50 -4.51 1.20 -10.18
CA GLY A 50 -5.19 0.76 -11.41
C GLY A 50 -6.24 -0.32 -11.19
N LEU A 51 -6.68 -0.53 -9.95
CA LEU A 51 -7.76 -1.45 -9.57
C LEU A 51 -9.14 -0.81 -9.80
N ILE A 52 -9.21 0.51 -9.76
CA ILE A 52 -10.40 1.31 -10.03
C ILE A 52 -10.00 2.42 -10.99
N ASN A 53 -10.81 2.67 -12.02
CA ASN A 53 -10.58 3.78 -12.92
C ASN A 53 -11.21 5.07 -12.38
N PRO A 54 -10.51 6.21 -12.41
CA PRO A 54 -11.15 7.50 -12.21
C PRO A 54 -12.13 7.79 -13.36
N ASP A 55 -13.06 8.73 -13.14
CA ASP A 55 -14.03 9.09 -14.18
C ASP A 55 -13.43 10.10 -15.17
N LYS A 56 -12.54 10.98 -14.66
CA LYS A 56 -11.79 11.96 -15.47
C LYS A 56 -10.40 12.18 -14.91
N GLY A 57 -9.54 12.75 -15.74
CA GLY A 57 -8.25 13.28 -15.35
C GLY A 57 -7.06 12.50 -15.86
N VAL A 58 -5.92 12.70 -15.20
CA VAL A 58 -4.62 12.16 -15.62
C VAL A 58 -3.83 11.67 -14.40
N ILE A 59 -3.18 10.52 -14.54
CA ILE A 59 -2.18 10.00 -13.61
C ILE A 59 -0.90 9.76 -14.37
N LYS A 60 0.21 10.35 -13.90
CA LYS A 60 1.54 10.16 -14.46
C LYS A 60 2.51 9.71 -13.37
N ALA A 61 3.40 8.78 -13.72
CA ALA A 61 4.54 8.42 -12.89
C ALA A 61 5.80 8.70 -13.70
N ASP A 62 6.57 9.67 -13.25
CA ASP A 62 7.68 10.28 -14.00
C ASP A 62 7.28 10.65 -15.44
N SER A 63 7.86 10.02 -16.45
CA SER A 63 7.54 10.25 -17.86
C SER A 63 6.40 9.37 -18.40
N GLU A 64 5.95 8.37 -17.63
CA GLU A 64 4.94 7.42 -18.09
C GLU A 64 3.52 7.86 -17.70
N THR A 65 2.60 7.84 -18.65
CA THR A 65 1.17 8.09 -18.38
C THR A 65 0.47 6.79 -18.01
N TRP A 66 -0.01 6.70 -16.76
CA TRP A 66 -0.74 5.53 -16.28
C TRP A 66 -2.23 5.57 -16.59
N PHE A 67 -2.79 6.77 -16.55
CA PHE A 67 -4.18 7.00 -16.90
C PHE A 67 -4.34 8.37 -17.54
N ASN A 68 -5.18 8.44 -18.59
CA ASN A 68 -5.62 9.69 -19.17
C ASN A 68 -6.98 9.48 -19.82
N SER A 69 -8.01 10.16 -19.31
CA SER A 69 -9.39 10.03 -19.76
C SER A 69 -9.61 10.56 -21.19
N GLU A 70 -8.84 11.56 -21.63
CA GLU A 70 -8.98 12.17 -22.94
C GLU A 70 -8.34 11.31 -24.03
N THR A 71 -7.12 10.83 -23.78
CA THR A 71 -6.38 9.98 -24.75
C THR A 71 -6.69 8.50 -24.60
N LYS A 72 -7.59 8.12 -23.67
CA LYS A 72 -8.01 6.74 -23.37
C LYS A 72 -6.87 5.81 -22.98
N ILE A 73 -5.82 6.34 -22.38
CA ILE A 73 -4.73 5.55 -21.82
C ILE A 73 -5.16 5.00 -20.45
N ASN A 74 -4.97 3.69 -20.26
CA ASN A 74 -5.18 3.04 -18.97
C ASN A 74 -4.19 1.88 -18.82
N LEU A 75 -3.07 2.16 -18.15
CA LEU A 75 -2.04 1.16 -17.90
C LEU A 75 -2.54 0.14 -16.88
N SER A 76 -2.45 -1.14 -17.21
CA SER A 76 -2.90 -2.21 -16.32
C SER A 76 -2.08 -2.25 -15.02
N THR A 77 -2.70 -2.74 -13.94
CA THR A 77 -2.08 -2.86 -12.61
C THR A 77 -0.74 -3.60 -12.66
N GLN A 78 -0.65 -4.68 -13.43
CA GLN A 78 0.57 -5.49 -13.55
C GLN A 78 1.75 -4.69 -14.13
N LYS A 79 1.48 -3.72 -15.00
CA LYS A 79 2.53 -2.89 -15.62
C LYS A 79 2.98 -1.74 -14.73
N ARG A 80 2.21 -1.38 -13.69
CA ARG A 80 2.60 -0.31 -12.76
C ARG A 80 3.69 -0.73 -11.78
N ASN A 81 3.93 -2.03 -11.62
CA ASN A 81 4.95 -2.63 -10.74
C ASN A 81 4.94 -2.04 -9.31
N ILE A 82 3.77 -2.08 -8.68
CA ILE A 82 3.53 -1.53 -7.35
C ILE A 82 3.24 -2.63 -6.32
N GLY A 83 3.61 -2.40 -5.07
CA GLY A 83 3.16 -3.20 -3.93
C GLY A 83 1.86 -2.63 -3.37
N PHE A 84 0.90 -3.50 -3.01
CA PHE A 84 -0.34 -3.08 -2.38
C PHE A 84 -0.65 -3.92 -1.15
N VAL A 85 -0.82 -3.25 0.00
CA VAL A 85 -1.30 -3.85 1.25
C VAL A 85 -2.75 -3.48 1.43
N PHE A 86 -3.63 -4.47 1.35
CA PHE A 86 -5.08 -4.31 1.53
C PHE A 86 -5.45 -4.30 3.01
N GLN A 87 -6.46 -3.54 3.39
CA GLN A 87 -7.00 -3.50 4.75
C GLN A 87 -7.44 -4.89 5.26
N GLN A 88 -7.98 -5.74 4.39
CA GLN A 88 -8.39 -7.12 4.70
C GLN A 88 -7.32 -8.15 4.33
N TYR A 89 -6.04 -7.76 4.31
CA TYR A 89 -4.85 -8.60 4.05
C TYR A 89 -4.82 -9.26 2.67
N ALA A 90 -5.94 -9.73 2.14
CA ALA A 90 -6.07 -10.45 0.85
C ALA A 90 -5.06 -11.60 0.69
N LEU A 91 -4.86 -12.40 1.75
CA LEU A 91 -3.98 -13.56 1.74
C LEU A 91 -4.62 -14.73 0.98
N PHE A 92 -3.77 -15.57 0.40
CA PHE A 92 -4.21 -16.79 -0.28
C PHE A 92 -4.40 -17.93 0.73
N PRO A 93 -5.62 -18.42 0.96
CA PRO A 93 -5.89 -19.37 2.06
C PRO A 93 -5.14 -20.71 1.91
N ASN A 94 -4.80 -21.08 0.68
CA ASN A 94 -4.12 -22.34 0.37
C ASN A 94 -2.60 -22.28 0.42
N MET A 95 -2.00 -21.09 0.54
CA MET A 95 -0.55 -20.87 0.57
C MET A 95 -0.05 -20.73 2.01
N THR A 96 1.14 -21.27 2.28
CA THR A 96 1.85 -21.01 3.55
C THR A 96 2.45 -19.61 3.56
N VAL A 97 2.92 -19.15 4.73
CA VAL A 97 3.65 -17.88 4.89
C VAL A 97 4.77 -17.79 3.87
N ARG A 98 5.62 -18.80 3.76
CA ARG A 98 6.73 -18.83 2.82
C ARG A 98 6.26 -18.78 1.37
N GLN A 99 5.24 -19.59 1.01
CA GLN A 99 4.70 -19.64 -0.35
C GLN A 99 4.12 -18.30 -0.82
N HIS A 100 3.59 -17.44 0.08
CA HIS A 100 3.17 -16.09 -0.28
C HIS A 100 4.33 -15.23 -0.78
N LEU A 101 5.54 -15.41 -0.26
CA LEU A 101 6.73 -14.69 -0.68
C LEU A 101 7.32 -15.30 -1.94
N GLU A 102 7.40 -16.62 -2.02
CA GLU A 102 7.88 -17.37 -3.18
C GLU A 102 7.02 -17.14 -4.44
N TYR A 103 5.72 -16.87 -4.26
CA TYR A 103 4.84 -16.48 -5.36
C TYR A 103 5.28 -15.17 -6.04
N ALA A 104 5.90 -14.28 -5.28
CA ALA A 104 6.31 -12.96 -5.76
C ALA A 104 7.79 -12.90 -6.20
N THR A 105 8.67 -13.76 -5.64
CA THR A 105 10.11 -13.75 -5.94
C THR A 105 10.74 -15.11 -5.70
N ALA A 106 11.79 -15.43 -6.47
CA ALA A 106 12.63 -16.60 -6.26
C ALA A 106 13.94 -16.28 -5.47
N ASP A 107 14.10 -15.03 -5.01
CA ASP A 107 15.30 -14.60 -4.26
C ASP A 107 15.21 -15.09 -2.80
N GLU A 108 15.81 -16.24 -2.53
CA GLU A 108 15.87 -16.89 -1.23
C GLU A 108 16.41 -15.99 -0.10
N LYS A 109 17.44 -15.19 -0.41
CA LYS A 109 18.05 -14.28 0.56
C LYS A 109 17.07 -13.18 0.93
N TRP A 110 16.35 -12.68 -0.06
CA TRP A 110 15.33 -11.67 0.13
C TRP A 110 14.12 -12.20 0.91
N ILE A 111 13.64 -13.39 0.58
CA ILE A 111 12.55 -14.06 1.32
C ILE A 111 12.93 -14.20 2.81
N ASN A 112 14.12 -14.71 3.11
CA ASN A 112 14.57 -14.90 4.49
C ASN A 112 14.71 -13.56 5.23
N ARG A 113 15.20 -12.51 4.56
CA ARG A 113 15.26 -11.15 5.13
C ARG A 113 13.86 -10.63 5.47
N LEU A 114 12.89 -10.79 4.57
CA LEU A 114 11.51 -10.38 4.81
C LEU A 114 10.89 -11.15 5.99
N LEU A 115 11.07 -12.47 6.06
CA LEU A 115 10.58 -13.28 7.17
C LEU A 115 11.13 -12.78 8.51
N LEU A 116 12.44 -12.47 8.58
CA LEU A 116 13.08 -11.92 9.77
C LEU A 116 12.48 -10.54 10.13
N LEU A 117 12.32 -9.65 9.15
CA LEU A 117 11.72 -8.34 9.34
C LEU A 117 10.30 -8.45 9.94
N GLY A 118 9.49 -9.35 9.41
CA GLY A 118 8.13 -9.59 9.88
C GLY A 118 8.03 -10.46 11.13
N LYS A 119 9.13 -11.02 11.63
CA LYS A 119 9.15 -12.01 12.73
C LYS A 119 8.22 -13.19 12.47
N LEU A 120 8.32 -13.75 11.26
CA LEU A 120 7.51 -14.89 10.80
C LEU A 120 8.36 -16.13 10.46
N GLU A 121 9.64 -16.18 10.84
CA GLU A 121 10.59 -17.25 10.50
C GLU A 121 10.11 -18.61 11.03
N THR A 122 9.56 -18.63 12.22
CA THR A 122 9.06 -19.87 12.85
C THR A 122 7.71 -20.33 12.32
N LEU A 123 7.03 -19.45 11.55
CA LEU A 123 5.68 -19.68 11.03
C LEU A 123 5.65 -19.97 9.52
N GLN A 124 6.81 -20.18 8.89
CA GLN A 124 6.95 -20.30 7.43
C GLN A 124 6.04 -21.33 6.79
N THR A 125 5.77 -22.43 7.49
CA THR A 125 4.95 -23.56 7.02
C THR A 125 3.46 -23.41 7.36
N HIS A 126 3.10 -22.39 8.15
CA HIS A 126 1.71 -22.17 8.54
C HIS A 126 0.92 -21.48 7.42
N LYS A 127 -0.35 -21.82 7.31
CA LYS A 127 -1.32 -21.15 6.44
C LYS A 127 -1.99 -19.99 7.18
N PRO A 128 -2.63 -19.03 6.48
CA PRO A 128 -3.26 -17.86 7.10
C PRO A 128 -4.23 -18.18 8.24
N ASP A 129 -5.01 -19.24 8.13
CA ASP A 129 -6.00 -19.65 9.15
C ASP A 129 -5.37 -19.99 10.51
N TYR A 130 -4.08 -20.29 10.54
CA TYR A 130 -3.32 -20.57 11.77
C TYR A 130 -2.56 -19.34 12.30
N LEU A 131 -2.75 -18.18 11.68
CA LEU A 131 -2.09 -16.91 12.04
C LEU A 131 -3.06 -16.00 12.78
N SER A 132 -2.55 -15.28 13.79
CA SER A 132 -3.28 -14.16 14.38
C SER A 132 -3.47 -13.03 13.36
N GLY A 133 -4.44 -12.13 13.59
CA GLY A 133 -4.67 -10.97 12.71
C GLY A 133 -3.41 -10.11 12.49
N GLY A 134 -2.63 -9.87 13.54
CA GLY A 134 -1.36 -9.14 13.42
C GLY A 134 -0.29 -9.89 12.63
N GLN A 135 -0.26 -11.25 12.70
CA GLN A 135 0.64 -12.07 11.88
C GLN A 135 0.20 -12.05 10.40
N GLN A 136 -1.10 -12.13 10.13
CA GLN A 136 -1.65 -12.00 8.78
C GLN A 136 -1.35 -10.62 8.19
N GLN A 137 -1.49 -9.56 8.98
CA GLN A 137 -1.18 -8.19 8.54
C GLN A 137 0.30 -8.04 8.19
N ARG A 138 1.21 -8.55 9.03
CA ARG A 138 2.65 -8.57 8.72
C ARG A 138 2.94 -9.33 7.43
N LEU A 139 2.36 -10.53 7.26
CA LEU A 139 2.52 -11.30 6.02
C LEU A 139 2.04 -10.53 4.79
N ALA A 140 0.92 -9.80 4.88
CA ALA A 140 0.43 -8.98 3.78
C ALA A 140 1.42 -7.87 3.38
N ILE A 141 2.08 -7.24 4.37
CA ILE A 141 3.13 -6.25 4.13
C ILE A 141 4.35 -6.90 3.46
N LEU A 142 4.83 -8.03 4.00
CA LEU A 142 5.98 -8.74 3.42
C LEU A 142 5.73 -9.18 1.98
N ARG A 143 4.53 -9.68 1.68
CA ARG A 143 4.15 -10.06 0.32
C ARG A 143 4.18 -8.89 -0.64
N ALA A 144 3.70 -7.71 -0.22
CA ALA A 144 3.75 -6.51 -1.04
C ALA A 144 5.18 -6.03 -1.30
N LEU A 145 6.10 -6.25 -0.35
CA LEU A 145 7.53 -5.94 -0.47
C LEU A 145 8.32 -6.97 -1.27
N ALA A 146 7.82 -8.21 -1.40
CA ALA A 146 8.56 -9.31 -2.01
C ALA A 146 8.95 -9.05 -3.48
N ILE A 147 8.14 -8.29 -4.21
CA ILE A 147 8.45 -7.87 -5.60
C ILE A 147 9.46 -6.72 -5.69
N LYS A 148 9.95 -6.18 -4.56
CA LYS A 148 10.78 -4.96 -4.50
C LYS A 148 10.13 -3.81 -5.28
N PRO A 149 8.91 -3.37 -4.91
CA PRO A 149 8.17 -2.38 -5.67
C PRO A 149 8.86 -1.02 -5.58
N TRP A 150 8.74 -0.18 -6.60
CA TRP A 150 9.20 1.20 -6.54
C TRP A 150 8.18 2.14 -5.87
N LEU A 151 6.88 1.71 -5.84
CA LEU A 151 5.79 2.37 -5.13
C LEU A 151 5.06 1.36 -4.25
N LEU A 152 4.94 1.65 -2.96
CA LEU A 152 4.20 0.85 -1.99
C LEU A 152 2.96 1.61 -1.52
N LEU A 153 1.79 1.01 -1.70
CA LEU A 153 0.51 1.54 -1.25
C LEU A 153 0.01 0.71 -0.08
N MET A 154 -0.27 1.34 1.06
CA MET A 154 -0.70 0.62 2.26
C MET A 154 -2.01 1.21 2.81
N ASP A 155 -3.03 0.36 2.92
CA ASP A 155 -4.35 0.71 3.45
C ASP A 155 -4.48 0.16 4.87
N GLU A 156 -4.33 1.03 5.88
CA GLU A 156 -4.37 0.73 7.32
C GLU A 156 -3.46 -0.43 7.75
N PRO A 157 -2.15 -0.37 7.40
CA PRO A 157 -1.25 -1.53 7.50
C PRO A 157 -0.90 -1.93 8.93
N PHE A 158 -1.30 -1.17 9.96
CA PHE A 158 -0.91 -1.40 11.35
C PHE A 158 -2.11 -1.56 12.29
N SER A 159 -3.33 -1.62 11.77
CA SER A 159 -4.57 -1.60 12.57
C SER A 159 -4.76 -2.82 13.49
N ALA A 160 -4.22 -3.99 13.12
CA ALA A 160 -4.33 -5.22 13.92
C ALA A 160 -3.10 -5.50 14.80
N LEU A 161 -2.15 -4.55 14.89
CA LEU A 161 -0.92 -4.72 15.67
C LEU A 161 -1.06 -4.07 17.06
N ASP A 162 -0.50 -4.74 18.08
CA ASP A 162 -0.28 -4.11 19.37
C ASP A 162 0.80 -3.00 19.28
N ALA A 163 0.82 -2.10 20.27
CA ALA A 163 1.68 -0.92 20.25
C ALA A 163 3.18 -1.25 20.14
N LYS A 164 3.64 -2.31 20.82
CA LYS A 164 5.05 -2.72 20.79
C LYS A 164 5.44 -3.25 19.41
N MET A 165 4.64 -4.20 18.87
CA MET A 165 4.89 -4.78 17.56
C MET A 165 4.79 -3.73 16.46
N LYS A 166 3.85 -2.79 16.56
CA LYS A 166 3.71 -1.67 15.63
C LYS A 166 4.99 -0.82 15.58
N THR A 167 5.49 -0.39 16.74
CA THR A 167 6.71 0.45 16.82
C THR A 167 7.91 -0.29 16.20
N GLU A 168 8.10 -1.56 16.54
CA GLU A 168 9.21 -2.36 16.03
C GLU A 168 9.11 -2.55 14.50
N LEU A 169 7.92 -2.85 13.98
CA LEU A 169 7.69 -3.05 12.54
C LEU A 169 7.88 -1.73 11.77
N ILE A 170 7.36 -0.62 12.26
CA ILE A 170 7.53 0.71 11.65
C ILE A 170 9.02 1.04 11.55
N ALA A 171 9.80 0.84 12.63
CA ALA A 171 11.23 1.11 12.62
C ALA A 171 11.98 0.24 11.58
N ALA A 172 11.64 -1.05 11.51
CA ALA A 172 12.22 -1.96 10.54
C ALA A 172 11.84 -1.62 9.09
N LEU A 173 10.58 -1.25 8.85
CA LEU A 173 10.09 -0.81 7.54
C LEU A 173 10.77 0.49 7.10
N LYS A 174 10.89 1.47 7.99
CA LYS A 174 11.55 2.74 7.69
C LYS A 174 12.93 2.51 7.10
N GLY A 175 13.81 1.76 7.79
CA GLY A 175 15.14 1.47 7.30
C GLY A 175 15.15 0.72 5.96
N LEU A 176 14.22 -0.23 5.75
CA LEU A 176 14.13 -0.97 4.50
C LEU A 176 13.65 -0.10 3.33
N LEU A 177 12.64 0.73 3.54
CA LEU A 177 12.08 1.59 2.50
C LEU A 177 13.08 2.67 2.07
N GLU A 178 13.84 3.23 3.01
CA GLU A 178 14.94 4.16 2.74
C GLU A 178 16.06 3.47 1.93
N GLU A 179 16.50 2.27 2.34
CA GLU A 179 17.55 1.50 1.65
C GLU A 179 17.16 1.22 0.19
N LEU A 180 15.91 0.87 -0.06
CA LEU A 180 15.42 0.51 -1.39
C LEU A 180 14.87 1.72 -2.17
N ASN A 181 14.88 2.92 -1.59
CA ASN A 181 14.31 4.14 -2.17
C ASN A 181 12.86 3.97 -2.65
N ILE A 182 12.03 3.30 -1.84
CA ILE A 182 10.63 3.01 -2.18
C ILE A 182 9.75 4.21 -1.84
N THR A 183 9.06 4.74 -2.85
CA THR A 183 7.98 5.72 -2.63
C THR A 183 6.82 5.03 -1.91
N THR A 184 6.32 5.63 -0.84
CA THR A 184 5.30 4.97 -0.02
C THR A 184 4.11 5.90 0.26
N ILE A 185 2.90 5.41 0.06
CA ILE A 185 1.66 6.10 0.43
C ILE A 185 0.91 5.24 1.43
N ILE A 186 0.69 5.77 2.62
CA ILE A 186 0.07 5.06 3.75
C ILE A 186 -1.23 5.75 4.15
N VAL A 187 -2.32 5.03 4.11
CA VAL A 187 -3.58 5.45 4.72
C VAL A 187 -3.62 4.99 6.17
N SER A 188 -3.89 5.90 7.08
CA SER A 188 -4.12 5.61 8.50
C SER A 188 -5.32 6.38 9.04
N HIS A 189 -6.08 5.78 9.93
CA HIS A 189 -7.12 6.47 10.70
C HIS A 189 -6.56 7.28 11.86
N ASN A 190 -5.38 6.94 12.35
CA ASN A 190 -4.71 7.67 13.41
C ASN A 190 -3.69 8.66 12.83
N PRO A 191 -3.96 9.97 12.88
CA PRO A 191 -3.03 10.98 12.38
C PRO A 191 -1.64 10.90 13.01
N GLN A 192 -1.53 10.48 14.27
CA GLN A 192 -0.27 10.43 15.02
C GLN A 192 0.54 9.14 14.76
N GLU A 193 -0.05 8.15 14.10
CA GLU A 193 0.56 6.82 13.95
C GLU A 193 1.92 6.84 13.22
N LEU A 194 2.11 7.79 12.32
CA LEU A 194 3.30 7.92 11.47
C LEU A 194 4.10 9.21 11.76
N ASP A 195 3.88 9.82 12.93
CA ASP A 195 4.61 11.02 13.32
C ASP A 195 6.12 10.71 13.40
N GLY A 196 6.94 11.57 12.77
CA GLY A 196 8.39 11.38 12.66
C GLY A 196 8.82 10.32 11.64
N TRP A 197 7.89 9.76 10.86
CA TRP A 197 8.20 8.90 9.72
C TRP A 197 7.71 9.48 8.38
N ALA A 198 6.51 10.03 8.33
CA ALA A 198 5.99 10.63 7.11
C ALA A 198 6.72 11.93 6.75
N ASP A 199 7.12 12.05 5.49
CA ASP A 199 7.77 13.25 4.92
C ASP A 199 6.74 14.27 4.46
N ASP A 200 5.52 13.80 4.09
CA ASP A 200 4.41 14.62 3.61
C ASP A 200 3.07 14.08 4.11
N GLU A 201 2.07 14.93 4.13
CA GLU A 201 0.74 14.60 4.62
C GLU A 201 -0.36 15.06 3.66
N MET A 202 -1.45 14.31 3.62
CA MET A 202 -2.63 14.64 2.85
C MET A 202 -3.89 14.34 3.67
N ALA A 203 -4.69 15.37 3.95
CA ALA A 203 -5.98 15.21 4.59
C ALA A 203 -7.08 14.95 3.54
N PHE A 204 -7.96 14.02 3.82
CA PHE A 204 -9.23 13.79 3.12
C PHE A 204 -10.37 14.33 3.99
N GLU A 205 -11.23 15.14 3.38
CA GLU A 205 -12.40 15.74 4.02
C GLU A 205 -13.69 15.01 3.63
#